data_b5ca39c8611aefdbaa502a66f6bcc601
#
_entry.id   b5ca39c8611aefdbaa502a66f6bcc601
#
_cell.length_a   1.000
_cell.length_b   1.000
_cell.length_c   1.000
_cell.angle_alpha   90.00
_cell.angle_beta   90.00
_cell.angle_gamma   90.00
#
_symmetry.space_group_name_H-M   'P 1'
#
loop_
_entity.id
_entity.type
_entity.pdbx_description
1 polymer ?
#
loop_
_entity_poly.entity_id
_entity_poly.type
_entity_poly.pdbx_seq_one_letter_code
_entity_poly.pdbx_strand_id
1 'polypeptide(L)'
;NTDKAYLLGLIIGGGIFGNAEDVFRIRLPYEKWGSYIENPQRAGQIADDILRKVGPMFRVIYNLSISYETTPGGTWTILCEGDTTGVKDDLSNYGIAPQGEIRGTADISNLALDLVDDNLKRRFIAGLADTIGSMAKSQRRFTDEHQILSFEIKGHNFKFVCNLCR
;
A
#
# COMPACT_ATOMS: atom_id res chain seq x y z
N ASN A 1 7.21 -8.96 -13.04
CA ASN A 1 6.51 -9.82 -12.08
C ASN A 1 5.35 -9.06 -11.47
N THR A 2 4.12 -9.57 -11.65
CA THR A 2 2.87 -8.95 -11.20
C THR A 2 2.77 -8.86 -9.68
N ASP A 3 3.28 -9.85 -8.95
CA ASP A 3 3.28 -9.84 -7.49
C ASP A 3 4.24 -8.79 -6.95
N LYS A 4 5.40 -8.59 -7.59
CA LYS A 4 6.33 -7.52 -7.24
C LYS A 4 5.70 -6.14 -7.48
N ALA A 5 4.99 -5.94 -8.59
CA ALA A 5 4.29 -4.69 -8.87
C ALA A 5 3.23 -4.39 -7.79
N TYR A 6 2.46 -5.39 -7.38
CA TYR A 6 1.49 -5.25 -6.28
C TYR A 6 2.18 -4.88 -4.96
N LEU A 7 3.25 -5.61 -4.58
CA LEU A 7 4.00 -5.30 -3.35
C LEU A 7 4.60 -3.90 -3.37
N LEU A 8 5.14 -3.45 -4.51
CA LEU A 8 5.64 -2.07 -4.64
C LEU A 8 4.54 -1.04 -4.42
N GLY A 9 3.34 -1.27 -4.96
CA GLY A 9 2.17 -0.42 -4.68
C GLY A 9 1.82 -0.37 -3.20
N LEU A 10 1.78 -1.53 -2.54
CA LEU A 10 1.52 -1.66 -1.12
C LEU A 10 2.57 -0.94 -0.27
N ILE A 11 3.87 -1.13 -0.60
CA ILE A 11 5.02 -0.54 0.09
C ILE A 11 5.03 0.99 -0.09
N ILE A 12 4.85 1.47 -1.31
CA ILE A 12 4.87 2.91 -1.60
C ILE A 12 3.68 3.63 -0.96
N GLY A 13 2.51 3.00 -0.96
CA GLY A 13 1.30 3.58 -0.37
C GLY A 13 1.30 3.63 1.15
N GLY A 14 1.75 2.55 1.81
CA GLY A 14 1.63 2.38 3.25
C GLY A 14 2.93 2.18 4.01
N GLY A 15 4.07 2.08 3.31
CA GLY A 15 5.35 1.73 3.92
C GLY A 15 5.91 2.80 4.83
N ILE A 16 6.47 2.35 5.96
CA ILE A 16 7.11 3.19 6.97
C ILE A 16 8.38 2.47 7.41
N PHE A 17 9.53 3.11 7.18
CA PHE A 17 10.81 2.67 7.75
C PHE A 17 11.02 3.37 9.10
N GLY A 18 11.26 2.56 10.15
CA GLY A 18 11.62 3.08 11.47
C GLY A 18 13.06 3.61 11.49
N ASN A 19 13.39 4.35 12.55
CA ASN A 19 14.74 4.86 12.78
C ASN A 19 15.74 3.75 13.18
N ALA A 20 15.25 2.59 13.65
CA ALA A 20 16.05 1.40 13.87
C ALA A 20 16.15 0.61 12.55
N GLU A 21 17.34 0.13 12.20
CA GLU A 21 17.68 -0.35 10.86
C GLU A 21 16.81 -1.49 10.31
N ASP A 22 16.06 -2.22 11.16
CA ASP A 22 15.37 -3.45 10.79
C ASP A 22 13.84 -3.41 10.95
N VAL A 23 13.26 -2.24 11.20
CA VAL A 23 11.81 -2.15 11.40
C VAL A 23 11.14 -1.55 10.17
N PHE A 24 10.49 -2.41 9.40
CA PHE A 24 9.68 -2.02 8.27
C PHE A 24 8.21 -2.39 8.52
N ARG A 25 7.33 -1.41 8.35
CA ARG A 25 5.88 -1.55 8.57
C ARG A 25 5.11 -1.05 7.37
N ILE A 26 3.92 -1.61 7.17
CA ILE A 26 2.98 -1.13 6.16
C ILE A 26 1.65 -0.83 6.86
N ARG A 27 1.26 0.45 6.88
CA ARG A 27 -0.02 0.89 7.44
C ARG A 27 -1.16 0.53 6.52
N LEU A 28 -2.20 -0.09 7.08
CA LEU A 28 -3.46 -0.34 6.39
C LEU A 28 -4.50 0.73 6.79
N PRO A 29 -5.32 1.24 5.86
CA PRO A 29 -6.25 2.33 6.12
C PRO A 29 -7.55 1.84 6.76
N TYR A 30 -7.44 1.09 7.86
CA TYR A 30 -8.59 0.50 8.55
C TYR A 30 -9.66 1.53 8.92
N GLU A 31 -9.26 2.72 9.38
CA GLU A 31 -10.16 3.82 9.72
C GLU A 31 -11.07 4.21 8.55
N LYS A 32 -10.55 4.09 7.32
CA LYS A 32 -11.31 4.37 6.10
C LYS A 32 -12.21 3.20 5.68
N TRP A 33 -11.85 1.99 6.09
CA TRP A 33 -12.71 0.82 5.91
C TRP A 33 -13.82 0.77 6.95
N GLY A 34 -13.61 1.41 8.13
CA GLY A 34 -14.52 1.40 9.26
C GLY A 34 -15.89 1.98 8.96
N SER A 35 -16.00 2.94 8.03
CA SER A 35 -17.32 3.46 7.61
C SER A 35 -18.19 2.41 6.89
N TYR A 36 -17.58 1.30 6.47
CA TYR A 36 -18.25 0.15 5.84
C TYR A 36 -18.22 -1.10 6.69
N ILE A 37 -17.46 -1.10 7.79
CA ILE A 37 -17.27 -2.25 8.67
C ILE A 37 -17.83 -1.90 10.04
N GLU A 38 -19.13 -2.09 10.23
CA GLU A 38 -19.81 -1.90 11.50
C GLU A 38 -19.36 -2.90 12.59
N ASN A 39 -18.56 -3.92 12.21
CA ASN A 39 -18.14 -5.00 13.09
C ASN A 39 -16.61 -5.14 13.14
N PRO A 40 -15.97 -4.91 14.32
CA PRO A 40 -14.52 -5.09 14.51
C PRO A 40 -14.00 -6.50 14.15
N GLN A 41 -14.84 -7.54 14.31
CA GLN A 41 -14.47 -8.92 13.96
C GLN A 41 -14.26 -9.06 12.44
N ARG A 42 -15.04 -8.35 11.65
CA ARG A 42 -14.89 -8.36 10.19
C ARG A 42 -13.60 -7.70 9.74
N ALA A 43 -13.13 -6.71 10.48
CA ALA A 43 -11.84 -6.08 10.22
C ALA A 43 -10.67 -7.05 10.43
N GLY A 44 -10.71 -7.85 11.50
CA GLY A 44 -9.75 -8.91 11.73
C GLY A 44 -9.73 -9.93 10.59
N GLN A 45 -10.89 -10.34 10.11
CA GLN A 45 -10.99 -11.26 8.96
C GLN A 45 -10.37 -10.67 7.70
N ILE A 46 -10.60 -9.38 7.41
CA ILE A 46 -9.98 -8.71 6.26
C ILE A 46 -8.46 -8.63 6.41
N ALA A 47 -7.96 -8.32 7.60
CA ALA A 47 -6.53 -8.31 7.86
C ALA A 47 -5.90 -9.69 7.66
N ASP A 48 -6.55 -10.75 8.16
CA ASP A 48 -6.10 -12.14 7.96
C ASP A 48 -6.12 -12.52 6.48
N ASP A 49 -7.12 -12.08 5.71
CA ASP A 49 -7.19 -12.32 4.27
C ASP A 49 -6.08 -11.60 3.51
N ILE A 50 -5.76 -10.36 3.89
CA ILE A 50 -4.63 -9.62 3.34
C ILE A 50 -3.33 -10.34 3.64
N LEU A 51 -3.08 -10.74 4.89
CA LEU A 51 -1.86 -11.46 5.27
C LEU A 51 -1.70 -12.79 4.52
N ARG A 52 -2.78 -13.56 4.38
CA ARG A 52 -2.77 -14.83 3.61
C ARG A 52 -2.41 -14.60 2.15
N LYS A 53 -2.83 -13.48 1.57
CA LYS A 53 -2.52 -13.11 0.19
C LYS A 53 -1.09 -12.61 0.03
N VAL A 54 -0.63 -11.72 0.90
CA VAL A 54 0.65 -11.02 0.73
C VAL A 54 1.83 -11.73 1.37
N GLY A 55 1.61 -12.55 2.40
CA GLY A 55 2.68 -13.27 3.10
C GLY A 55 3.55 -14.13 2.18
N PRO A 56 2.95 -15.00 1.34
CA PRO A 56 3.73 -15.76 0.36
C PRO A 56 4.52 -14.89 -0.61
N MET A 57 3.96 -13.74 -1.03
CA MET A 57 4.65 -12.80 -1.94
C MET A 57 5.87 -12.18 -1.27
N PHE A 58 5.74 -11.69 -0.02
CA PHE A 58 6.86 -11.14 0.74
C PHE A 58 7.96 -12.17 0.97
N ARG A 59 7.58 -13.41 1.29
CA ARG A 59 8.54 -14.51 1.49
C ARG A 59 9.31 -14.83 0.21
N VAL A 60 8.62 -14.94 -0.92
CA VAL A 60 9.23 -15.34 -2.21
C VAL A 60 10.08 -14.21 -2.79
N ILE A 61 9.65 -12.95 -2.68
CA ILE A 61 10.28 -11.82 -3.36
C ILE A 61 11.37 -11.17 -2.52
N TYR A 62 11.13 -11.05 -1.21
CA TYR A 62 12.02 -10.32 -0.29
C TYR A 62 12.57 -11.17 0.85
N ASN A 63 12.21 -12.44 0.93
CA ASN A 63 12.56 -13.34 2.05
C ASN A 63 12.15 -12.77 3.43
N LEU A 64 11.03 -12.06 3.49
CA LEU A 64 10.49 -11.49 4.71
C LEU A 64 9.32 -12.30 5.24
N SER A 65 9.24 -12.43 6.56
CA SER A 65 8.05 -12.88 7.27
C SER A 65 7.18 -11.68 7.59
N ILE A 66 5.85 -11.87 7.58
CA ILE A 66 4.94 -10.81 7.95
C ILE A 66 3.97 -11.26 9.04
N SER A 67 3.66 -10.32 9.92
CA SER A 67 2.59 -10.41 10.91
C SER A 67 1.79 -9.12 10.90
N TYR A 68 0.78 -8.98 11.73
CA TYR A 68 0.10 -7.69 11.89
C TYR A 68 0.02 -7.31 13.37
N GLU A 69 -0.01 -6.02 13.60
CA GLU A 69 -0.27 -5.42 14.90
C GLU A 69 -1.43 -4.44 14.81
N THR A 70 -2.18 -4.33 15.90
CA THR A 70 -3.24 -3.32 16.05
C THR A 70 -2.85 -2.37 17.16
N THR A 71 -2.99 -1.08 16.90
CA THR A 71 -2.81 -0.06 17.94
C THR A 71 -4.12 0.17 18.68
N PRO A 72 -4.08 0.71 19.91
CA PRO A 72 -5.28 1.07 20.67
C PRO A 72 -6.23 2.02 19.93
N GLY A 73 -5.74 2.76 18.93
CA GLY A 73 -6.55 3.62 18.05
C GLY A 73 -7.17 2.90 16.85
N GLY A 74 -7.06 1.56 16.77
CA GLY A 74 -7.64 0.77 15.67
C GLY A 74 -6.84 0.79 14.38
N THR A 75 -5.61 1.31 14.37
CA THR A 75 -4.75 1.26 13.18
C THR A 75 -4.18 -0.14 13.00
N TRP A 76 -4.39 -0.72 11.83
CA TRP A 76 -3.82 -2.01 11.45
C TRP A 76 -2.53 -1.80 10.68
N THR A 77 -1.50 -2.53 11.07
CA THR A 77 -0.17 -2.39 10.49
C THR A 77 0.41 -3.77 10.22
N ILE A 78 0.86 -4.01 9.01
CA ILE A 78 1.67 -5.18 8.68
C ILE A 78 3.08 -4.90 9.18
N LEU A 79 3.59 -5.79 10.03
CA LEU A 79 4.97 -5.80 10.49
C LEU A 79 5.76 -6.75 9.59
N CYS A 80 6.82 -6.25 8.96
CA CYS A 80 7.73 -7.04 8.13
C CYS A 80 8.99 -7.35 8.94
N GLU A 81 9.28 -8.63 9.10
CA GLU A 81 10.38 -9.15 9.91
C GLU A 81 11.41 -9.84 9.03
N GLY A 82 12.69 -9.51 9.22
CA GLY A 82 13.80 -10.06 8.47
C GLY A 82 14.68 -8.99 7.84
N ASP A 83 15.53 -9.38 6.91
CA ASP A 83 16.42 -8.46 6.20
C ASP A 83 15.67 -7.65 5.17
N THR A 84 15.52 -6.36 5.42
CA THR A 84 14.80 -5.42 4.55
C THR A 84 15.65 -4.87 3.40
N THR A 85 16.88 -5.31 3.23
CA THR A 85 17.80 -4.83 2.18
C THR A 85 17.18 -4.93 0.80
N GLY A 86 16.55 -6.04 0.45
CA GLY A 86 15.89 -6.20 -0.85
C GLY A 86 14.78 -5.19 -1.14
N VAL A 87 14.02 -4.80 -0.12
CA VAL A 87 12.99 -3.73 -0.24
C VAL A 87 13.66 -2.37 -0.42
N LYS A 88 14.70 -2.08 0.37
CA LYS A 88 15.47 -0.83 0.30
C LYS A 88 16.14 -0.67 -1.06
N ASP A 89 16.73 -1.73 -1.60
CA ASP A 89 17.39 -1.74 -2.90
C ASP A 89 16.39 -1.47 -4.03
N ASP A 90 15.23 -2.12 -4.00
CA ASP A 90 14.19 -1.88 -5.00
C ASP A 90 13.71 -0.43 -4.99
N LEU A 91 13.44 0.14 -3.82
CA LEU A 91 13.04 1.54 -3.70
C LEU A 91 14.15 2.47 -4.20
N SER A 92 15.40 2.22 -3.80
CA SER A 92 16.56 3.01 -4.21
C SER A 92 16.80 2.95 -5.72
N ASN A 93 16.60 1.80 -6.35
CA ASN A 93 16.69 1.63 -7.80
C ASN A 93 15.69 2.52 -8.56
N TYR A 94 14.54 2.81 -7.95
CA TYR A 94 13.57 3.76 -8.50
C TYR A 94 13.79 5.20 -8.02
N GLY A 95 14.84 5.47 -7.24
CA GLY A 95 15.13 6.80 -6.70
C GLY A 95 14.23 7.19 -5.51
N ILE A 96 13.59 6.21 -4.89
CA ILE A 96 12.73 6.42 -3.72
C ILE A 96 13.54 6.18 -2.46
N ALA A 97 13.65 7.19 -1.59
CA ALA A 97 14.38 7.06 -0.33
C ALA A 97 13.65 6.11 0.63
N PRO A 98 14.32 5.01 1.11
CA PRO A 98 13.71 4.05 2.01
C PRO A 98 13.80 4.54 3.48
N GLN A 99 13.13 5.64 3.79
CA GLN A 99 13.14 6.25 5.12
C GLN A 99 11.79 6.88 5.47
N GLY A 100 11.40 6.80 6.74
CA GLY A 100 10.16 7.39 7.23
C GLY A 100 8.93 6.89 6.48
N GLU A 101 7.93 7.74 6.34
CA GLU A 101 6.69 7.45 5.58
C GLU A 101 6.94 7.69 4.08
N ILE A 102 6.99 6.61 3.29
CA ILE A 102 7.44 6.64 1.89
C ILE A 102 6.55 7.51 1.01
N ARG A 103 5.21 7.38 1.12
CA ARG A 103 4.27 8.06 0.22
C ARG A 103 4.37 9.59 0.22
N GLY A 104 4.86 10.18 1.34
CA GLY A 104 4.99 11.63 1.46
C GLY A 104 6.09 12.22 0.58
N THR A 105 7.08 11.43 0.22
CA THR A 105 8.29 11.84 -0.50
C THR A 105 8.57 11.06 -1.77
N ALA A 106 7.83 9.98 -2.03
CA ALA A 106 8.09 9.11 -3.18
C ALA A 106 7.88 9.85 -4.51
N ASP A 107 8.89 9.79 -5.37
CA ASP A 107 8.79 10.10 -6.79
C ASP A 107 8.74 8.79 -7.57
N ILE A 108 7.59 8.46 -8.14
CA ILE A 108 7.38 7.19 -8.87
C ILE A 108 7.67 7.32 -10.37
N SER A 109 8.32 8.40 -10.82
CA SER A 109 8.57 8.63 -12.25
C SER A 109 9.33 7.47 -12.90
N ASN A 110 10.40 6.99 -12.26
CA ASN A 110 11.19 5.88 -12.77
C ASN A 110 10.43 4.55 -12.74
N LEU A 111 9.66 4.32 -11.67
CA LEU A 111 8.83 3.13 -11.56
C LEU A 111 7.73 3.12 -12.63
N ALA A 112 7.12 4.27 -12.92
CA ALA A 112 6.10 4.39 -13.96
C ALA A 112 6.61 4.02 -15.35
N LEU A 113 7.91 4.25 -15.64
CA LEU A 113 8.54 3.83 -16.90
C LEU A 113 8.67 2.31 -17.01
N ASP A 114 8.85 1.60 -15.91
CA ASP A 114 8.96 0.14 -15.88
C ASP A 114 7.59 -0.56 -15.85
N LEU A 115 6.52 0.17 -15.48
CA LEU A 115 5.16 -0.34 -15.49
C LEU A 115 4.54 -0.18 -16.89
N VAL A 116 5.18 -0.72 -17.91
CA VAL A 116 4.74 -0.59 -19.32
C VAL A 116 3.54 -1.47 -19.68
N ASP A 117 3.33 -2.55 -18.97
CA ASP A 117 2.25 -3.50 -19.17
C ASP A 117 1.03 -3.12 -18.31
N ASP A 118 -0.16 -3.11 -18.90
CA ASP A 118 -1.40 -2.76 -18.20
C ASP A 118 -1.70 -3.68 -17.00
N ASN A 119 -1.27 -4.94 -17.05
CA ASN A 119 -1.43 -5.84 -15.92
C ASN A 119 -0.52 -5.46 -14.76
N LEU A 120 0.73 -5.05 -15.04
CA LEU A 120 1.64 -4.53 -14.02
C LEU A 120 1.08 -3.24 -13.40
N LYS A 121 0.57 -2.31 -14.23
CA LYS A 121 -0.07 -1.07 -13.75
C LYS A 121 -1.25 -1.37 -12.83
N ARG A 122 -2.16 -2.26 -13.27
CA ARG A 122 -3.33 -2.65 -12.46
C ARG A 122 -2.93 -3.28 -11.13
N ARG A 123 -1.91 -4.12 -11.13
CA ARG A 123 -1.40 -4.75 -9.91
C ARG A 123 -0.77 -3.74 -8.97
N PHE A 124 0.02 -2.80 -9.49
CA PHE A 124 0.59 -1.72 -8.70
C PHE A 124 -0.51 -0.83 -8.09
N ILE A 125 -1.49 -0.41 -8.89
CA ILE A 125 -2.63 0.38 -8.43
C ILE A 125 -3.45 -0.38 -7.37
N ALA A 126 -3.61 -1.70 -7.51
CA ALA A 126 -4.29 -2.52 -6.50
C ALA A 126 -3.55 -2.49 -5.16
N GLY A 127 -2.22 -2.59 -5.16
CA GLY A 127 -1.41 -2.46 -3.94
C GLY A 127 -1.52 -1.06 -3.30
N LEU A 128 -1.53 0.00 -4.10
CA LEU A 128 -1.81 1.36 -3.62
C LEU A 128 -3.21 1.47 -3.01
N ALA A 129 -4.22 0.90 -3.68
CA ALA A 129 -5.61 0.94 -3.22
C ALA A 129 -5.77 0.27 -1.85
N ASP A 130 -5.08 -0.83 -1.62
CA ASP A 130 -5.12 -1.56 -0.35
C ASP A 130 -4.50 -0.77 0.83
N THR A 131 -3.72 0.29 0.56
CA THR A 131 -3.05 1.11 1.59
C THR A 131 -3.54 2.54 1.69
N ILE A 132 -3.77 3.21 0.57
CA ILE A 132 -4.19 4.63 0.53
C ILE A 132 -5.55 4.84 -0.13
N GLY A 133 -6.15 3.77 -0.63
CA GLY A 133 -7.46 3.81 -1.25
C GLY A 133 -8.59 3.97 -0.22
N SER A 134 -9.61 4.70 -0.59
CA SER A 134 -10.90 4.69 0.08
C SER A 134 -12.02 4.51 -0.94
N MET A 135 -13.02 3.72 -0.55
CA MET A 135 -14.22 3.51 -1.37
C MET A 135 -15.33 4.42 -0.86
N ALA A 136 -15.92 5.21 -1.72
CA ALA A 136 -17.09 6.02 -1.41
C ALA A 136 -18.24 5.67 -2.37
N LYS A 137 -19.46 5.72 -1.85
CA LYS A 137 -20.65 5.68 -2.71
C LYS A 137 -20.85 7.07 -3.32
N SER A 138 -21.06 7.15 -4.63
CA SER A 138 -21.48 8.38 -5.26
C SER A 138 -22.87 8.76 -4.74
N GLN A 139 -23.00 9.97 -4.16
CA GLN A 139 -24.30 10.54 -3.77
C GLN A 139 -25.02 11.23 -4.93
N ARG A 140 -24.67 10.95 -6.17
CA ARG A 140 -25.38 11.52 -7.31
C ARG A 140 -26.82 11.03 -7.33
N ARG A 141 -27.75 11.96 -7.46
CA ARG A 141 -29.21 11.79 -7.41
C ARG A 141 -29.83 10.95 -8.56
N PHE A 142 -29.02 10.26 -9.34
CA PHE A 142 -29.49 9.46 -10.46
C PHE A 142 -29.11 7.99 -10.23
N THR A 143 -30.07 7.17 -10.38
CA THR A 143 -30.33 5.72 -10.33
C THR A 143 -29.15 4.72 -10.37
N ASP A 144 -27.91 5.09 -10.67
CA ASP A 144 -26.76 4.22 -10.69
C ASP A 144 -25.83 4.56 -9.53
N GLU A 145 -25.79 3.70 -8.50
CA GLU A 145 -24.82 3.77 -7.41
C GLU A 145 -23.43 3.39 -7.96
N HIS A 146 -22.63 4.38 -8.36
CA HIS A 146 -21.24 4.15 -8.72
C HIS A 146 -20.36 4.12 -7.46
N GLN A 147 -19.51 3.12 -7.36
CA GLN A 147 -18.44 3.11 -6.39
C GLN A 147 -17.28 3.96 -6.91
N ILE A 148 -16.82 4.89 -6.09
CA ILE A 148 -15.68 5.74 -6.41
C ILE A 148 -14.50 5.27 -5.57
N LEU A 149 -13.41 4.85 -6.23
CA LEU A 149 -12.13 4.63 -5.59
C LEU A 149 -11.35 5.96 -5.57
N SER A 150 -11.04 6.43 -4.38
CA SER A 150 -10.27 7.65 -4.17
C SER A 150 -8.92 7.29 -3.53
N PHE A 151 -7.86 7.98 -3.96
CA PHE A 151 -6.54 7.90 -3.33
C PHE A 151 -6.26 9.19 -2.56
N GLU A 152 -5.93 9.05 -1.28
CA GLU A 152 -5.50 10.19 -0.47
C GLU A 152 -3.97 10.23 -0.42
N ILE A 153 -3.40 11.23 -1.09
CA ILE A 153 -1.97 11.49 -1.09
C ILE A 153 -1.72 12.68 -0.16
N LYS A 154 -1.08 12.41 0.97
CA LYS A 154 -0.72 13.46 1.93
C LYS A 154 0.43 14.31 1.39
N GLY A 155 0.35 15.62 1.66
CA GLY A 155 1.36 16.57 1.25
C GLY A 155 1.17 17.07 -0.18
N HIS A 156 2.12 17.89 -0.65
CA HIS A 156 2.06 18.51 -1.96
C HIS A 156 2.83 17.70 -3.02
N ASN A 157 2.76 16.36 -2.96
CA ASN A 157 3.48 15.50 -3.90
C ASN A 157 2.73 15.40 -5.26
N PHE A 158 2.68 16.52 -5.99
CA PHE A 158 2.05 16.57 -7.30
C PHE A 158 2.72 15.65 -8.34
N LYS A 159 4.03 15.40 -8.21
CA LYS A 159 4.73 14.47 -9.10
C LYS A 159 4.16 13.05 -9.00
N PHE A 160 3.89 12.59 -7.79
CA PHE A 160 3.28 11.29 -7.57
C PHE A 160 1.93 11.19 -8.30
N VAL A 161 1.05 12.21 -8.13
CA VAL A 161 -0.26 12.23 -8.80
C VAL A 161 -0.12 12.22 -10.32
N CYS A 162 0.73 13.09 -10.87
CA CYS A 162 0.92 13.17 -12.32
C CYS A 162 1.44 11.85 -12.92
N ASN A 163 2.32 11.15 -12.21
CA ASN A 163 2.87 9.87 -12.68
C ASN A 163 1.89 8.71 -12.51
N LEU A 164 0.99 8.78 -11.54
CA LEU A 164 -0.06 7.77 -11.37
C LEU A 164 -1.13 7.86 -12.49
N CYS A 165 -1.34 9.06 -13.06
CA CYS A 165 -2.32 9.30 -14.12
C CYS A 165 -1.79 9.05 -15.54
N ARG A 166 -0.52 8.75 -15.71
CA ARG A 166 0.11 8.39 -17.00
C ARG A 166 0.10 6.87 -17.23
#